data_f9df5dd1f76106705c746334b28523a7
#
_entry.id   f9df5dd1f76106705c746334b28523a7
#
_cell.length_a   1.000
_cell.length_b   1.000
_cell.length_c   1.000
_cell.angle_alpha   90.00
_cell.angle_beta   90.00
_cell.angle_gamma   90.00
#
_symmetry.space_group_name_H-M   'P 1'
#
loop_
_entity.id
_entity.type
_entity.pdbx_description
1 polymer ?
#
loop_
_entity_poly.entity_id
_entity_poly.type
_entity_poly.pdbx_seq_one_letter_code
_entity_poly.pdbx_strand_id
1 'polypeptide(L)'
;MKKEVVVAVIFGVILGLVVAVVMIVNLRQIEGKKKGSISNEDQISPQVQNLQLQQFVITQPTDGTIVSKNSITIKGKASENSLIVIQSPIKDDAFKNNKEDFSIDFPLALGENVINIAVYPQNSQLTAQEKTIKVYFLGQ
;
A
#
# COMPACT_ATOMS: atom_id res chain seq x y z
N MET A 1 4.78 46.66 35.74
CA MET A 1 3.99 45.57 35.14
C MET A 1 3.00 45.07 36.16
N LYS A 2 1.72 44.95 35.81
CA LYS A 2 0.69 44.52 36.77
C LYS A 2 0.95 43.06 37.15
N LYS A 3 0.93 42.73 38.44
CA LYS A 3 1.22 41.37 38.97
C LYS A 3 0.41 40.27 38.28
N GLU A 4 -0.80 40.60 37.80
CA GLU A 4 -1.69 39.73 37.07
C GLU A 4 -1.11 39.24 35.71
N VAL A 5 -0.40 40.11 34.99
CA VAL A 5 0.23 39.77 33.71
C VAL A 5 1.39 38.80 33.91
N VAL A 6 2.16 38.96 34.97
CA VAL A 6 3.28 38.07 35.30
C VAL A 6 2.78 36.68 35.65
N VAL A 7 1.68 36.59 36.43
CA VAL A 7 1.05 35.30 36.78
C VAL A 7 0.50 34.59 35.51
N ALA A 8 -0.13 35.33 34.61
CA ALA A 8 -0.69 34.75 33.36
C ALA A 8 0.45 34.20 32.46
N VAL A 9 1.57 34.91 32.35
CA VAL A 9 2.71 34.44 31.56
C VAL A 9 3.34 33.17 32.16
N ILE A 10 3.52 33.13 33.49
CA ILE A 10 4.04 31.95 34.16
C ILE A 10 3.12 30.73 33.96
N PHE A 11 1.81 30.90 34.06
CA PHE A 11 0.83 29.85 33.82
C PHE A 11 0.87 29.34 32.37
N GLY A 12 1.01 30.24 31.40
CA GLY A 12 1.13 29.88 29.97
C GLY A 12 2.38 29.08 29.67
N VAL A 13 3.52 29.43 30.26
CA VAL A 13 4.80 28.71 30.09
C VAL A 13 4.72 27.30 30.71
N ILE A 14 4.14 27.16 31.91
CA ILE A 14 3.98 25.88 32.56
C ILE A 14 3.07 24.95 31.75
N LEU A 15 1.94 25.47 31.27
CA LEU A 15 1.01 24.69 30.46
C LEU A 15 1.64 24.25 29.12
N GLY A 16 2.39 25.15 28.48
CA GLY A 16 3.13 24.84 27.25
C GLY A 16 4.18 23.74 27.44
N LEU A 17 4.90 23.77 28.56
CA LEU A 17 5.89 22.74 28.91
C LEU A 17 5.23 21.38 29.14
N VAL A 18 4.09 21.32 29.82
CA VAL A 18 3.37 20.07 30.06
C VAL A 18 2.91 19.44 28.75
N VAL A 19 2.34 20.24 27.84
CA VAL A 19 1.90 19.76 26.51
C VAL A 19 3.08 19.24 25.70
N ALA A 20 4.23 19.94 25.72
CA ALA A 20 5.42 19.51 25.00
C ALA A 20 5.97 18.18 25.53
N VAL A 21 5.99 17.98 26.85
CA VAL A 21 6.45 16.71 27.46
C VAL A 21 5.51 15.56 27.11
N VAL A 22 4.19 15.76 27.14
CA VAL A 22 3.22 14.75 26.75
C VAL A 22 3.37 14.35 25.29
N MET A 23 3.62 15.33 24.41
CA MET A 23 3.85 15.07 22.98
C MET A 23 5.13 14.26 22.73
N ILE A 24 6.22 14.57 23.42
CA ILE A 24 7.50 13.86 23.31
C ILE A 24 7.37 12.41 23.83
N VAL A 25 6.66 12.21 24.94
CA VAL A 25 6.45 10.87 25.51
C VAL A 25 5.60 9.99 24.58
N ASN A 26 4.53 10.56 24.00
CA ASN A 26 3.70 9.85 23.02
C ASN A 26 4.48 9.49 21.74
N LEU A 27 5.32 10.39 21.23
CA LEU A 27 6.16 10.10 20.05
C LEU A 27 7.19 9.00 20.33
N ARG A 28 7.77 8.93 21.54
CA ARG A 28 8.73 7.87 21.93
C ARG A 28 8.09 6.49 22.07
N GLN A 29 6.80 6.40 22.35
CA GLN A 29 6.11 5.10 22.39
C GLN A 29 5.94 4.48 21.01
N ILE A 30 5.98 5.28 19.95
CA ILE A 30 5.90 4.79 18.55
C ILE A 30 7.25 4.26 18.06
N GLU A 31 8.37 4.79 18.56
CA GLU A 31 9.72 4.37 18.17
C GLU A 31 10.29 3.21 19.02
N GLY A 32 9.75 2.95 20.19
CA GLY A 32 10.22 1.92 21.13
C GLY A 32 9.97 0.46 20.72
N LYS A 33 9.31 0.18 19.60
CA LYS A 33 9.05 -1.20 19.11
C LYS A 33 10.07 -1.73 18.07
N LYS A 34 11.19 -1.03 17.85
CA LYS A 34 12.23 -1.45 16.89
C LYS A 34 13.64 -1.52 17.49
N LYS A 35 13.84 -2.12 18.67
CA LYS A 35 15.16 -2.63 19.07
C LYS A 35 14.99 -3.73 20.11
N GLY A 36 14.80 -4.95 19.63
CA GLY A 36 14.99 -6.18 20.41
C GLY A 36 16.43 -6.58 20.37
N SER A 37 17.09 -6.55 21.51
CA SER A 37 18.42 -7.06 21.79
C SER A 37 18.41 -8.59 21.71
N ILE A 38 19.46 -9.15 21.13
CA ILE A 38 19.80 -10.58 21.09
C ILE A 38 20.31 -11.00 22.47
N SER A 39 19.68 -11.98 23.11
CA SER A 39 20.35 -12.96 23.99
C SER A 39 19.39 -14.06 24.47
N ASN A 40 19.79 -15.30 24.15
CA ASN A 40 19.61 -16.58 24.84
C ASN A 40 18.27 -17.32 24.78
N GLU A 41 18.32 -18.40 24.01
CA GLU A 41 17.86 -19.77 24.24
C GLU A 41 16.78 -19.95 25.32
N ASP A 42 15.54 -20.11 24.83
CA ASP A 42 14.63 -21.17 25.28
C ASP A 42 13.62 -21.41 24.14
N GLN A 43 13.52 -22.68 23.72
CA GLN A 43 12.70 -23.15 22.62
C GLN A 43 11.22 -22.93 22.92
N ILE A 44 10.69 -21.81 22.47
CA ILE A 44 9.28 -21.65 22.19
C ILE A 44 9.20 -21.46 20.68
N SER A 45 8.82 -22.52 19.96
CA SER A 45 8.40 -22.42 18.58
C SER A 45 7.42 -21.26 18.46
N PRO A 46 7.75 -20.14 17.77
CA PRO A 46 6.72 -19.23 17.36
C PRO A 46 5.90 -20.00 16.34
N GLN A 47 4.67 -20.32 16.69
CA GLN A 47 3.67 -20.53 15.67
C GLN A 47 3.65 -19.21 14.88
N VAL A 48 4.42 -19.18 13.82
CA VAL A 48 4.21 -18.25 12.72
C VAL A 48 2.82 -18.61 12.23
N GLN A 49 1.81 -17.90 12.75
CA GLN A 49 0.56 -17.79 12.03
C GLN A 49 1.00 -17.27 10.67
N ASN A 50 1.05 -18.16 9.70
CA ASN A 50 1.02 -17.81 8.30
C ASN A 50 -0.25 -16.99 8.10
N LEU A 51 -0.17 -15.68 8.37
CA LEU A 51 -0.97 -14.71 7.66
C LEU A 51 -0.58 -14.98 6.21
N GLN A 52 -1.37 -15.81 5.54
CA GLN A 52 -1.33 -15.92 4.09
C GLN A 52 -1.63 -14.51 3.59
N LEU A 53 -0.57 -13.73 3.44
CA LEU A 53 -0.57 -12.56 2.60
C LEU A 53 -0.93 -13.10 1.21
N GLN A 54 -2.20 -13.09 0.89
CA GLN A 54 -2.67 -13.47 -0.42
C GLN A 54 -2.08 -12.47 -1.38
N GLN A 55 -0.98 -12.87 -2.00
CA GLN A 55 -0.08 -12.02 -2.73
C GLN A 55 -0.71 -11.67 -4.06
N PHE A 56 -0.96 -10.38 -4.29
CA PHE A 56 -1.31 -9.87 -5.61
C PHE A 56 -0.10 -9.97 -6.55
N VAL A 57 -0.23 -10.72 -7.63
CA VAL A 57 0.82 -10.93 -8.61
C VAL A 57 0.27 -10.74 -10.01
N ILE A 58 0.95 -9.91 -10.82
CA ILE A 58 0.74 -9.87 -12.27
C ILE A 58 1.71 -10.86 -12.91
N THR A 59 1.17 -11.82 -13.64
CA THR A 59 1.94 -12.85 -14.34
C THR A 59 2.22 -12.48 -15.79
N GLN A 60 1.32 -11.71 -16.40
CA GLN A 60 1.45 -11.15 -17.77
C GLN A 60 0.74 -9.80 -17.86
N PRO A 61 1.30 -8.85 -18.64
CA PRO A 61 2.62 -8.85 -19.26
C PRO A 61 3.74 -8.65 -18.22
N THR A 62 4.97 -8.90 -18.63
CA THR A 62 6.14 -8.40 -17.88
C THR A 62 6.29 -6.91 -18.08
N ASP A 63 6.83 -6.21 -17.09
CA ASP A 63 7.14 -4.78 -17.22
C ASP A 63 8.09 -4.51 -18.39
N GLY A 64 7.81 -3.45 -19.16
CA GLY A 64 8.58 -3.11 -20.35
C GLY A 64 8.26 -3.94 -21.61
N THR A 65 7.19 -4.73 -21.61
CA THR A 65 6.78 -5.52 -22.80
C THR A 65 6.49 -4.62 -24.00
N ILE A 66 7.02 -5.00 -25.16
CA ILE A 66 6.76 -4.35 -26.45
C ILE A 66 5.79 -5.22 -27.27
N VAL A 67 4.76 -4.61 -27.81
CA VAL A 67 3.73 -5.30 -28.62
C VAL A 67 3.45 -4.54 -29.93
N SER A 68 2.98 -5.28 -30.94
CA SER A 68 2.55 -4.74 -32.24
C SER A 68 1.01 -4.64 -32.37
N LYS A 69 0.27 -5.10 -31.35
CA LYS A 69 -1.19 -5.04 -31.31
C LYS A 69 -1.65 -3.93 -30.38
N ASN A 70 -2.77 -3.31 -30.68
CA ASN A 70 -3.39 -2.24 -29.88
C ASN A 70 -4.12 -2.75 -28.61
N SER A 71 -3.85 -3.97 -28.21
CA SER A 71 -4.41 -4.58 -26.99
C SER A 71 -3.45 -5.61 -26.41
N ILE A 72 -3.57 -5.85 -25.10
CA ILE A 72 -2.79 -6.84 -24.36
C ILE A 72 -3.69 -7.57 -23.37
N THR A 73 -3.39 -8.85 -23.12
CA THR A 73 -4.05 -9.61 -22.08
C THR A 73 -3.28 -9.45 -20.78
N ILE A 74 -3.91 -8.88 -19.75
CA ILE A 74 -3.37 -8.78 -18.39
C ILE A 74 -3.84 -10.00 -17.62
N LYS A 75 -2.89 -10.77 -17.08
CA LYS A 75 -3.15 -11.95 -16.25
C LYS A 75 -2.47 -11.81 -14.91
N GLY A 76 -3.13 -12.32 -13.88
CA GLY A 76 -2.57 -12.28 -12.53
C GLY A 76 -3.35 -13.14 -11.54
N LYS A 77 -2.87 -13.08 -10.31
CA LYS A 77 -3.52 -13.69 -9.15
C LYS A 77 -3.85 -12.62 -8.12
N ALA A 78 -5.05 -12.69 -7.58
CA ALA A 78 -5.54 -11.82 -6.52
C ALA A 78 -6.50 -12.59 -5.61
N SER A 79 -6.80 -12.05 -4.45
CA SER A 79 -7.81 -12.65 -3.55
C SER A 79 -9.14 -12.83 -4.26
N GLU A 80 -9.80 -13.95 -4.03
CA GLU A 80 -11.17 -14.12 -4.47
C GLU A 80 -12.08 -13.04 -3.89
N ASN A 81 -13.09 -12.66 -4.66
CA ASN A 81 -14.05 -11.62 -4.30
C ASN A 81 -13.46 -10.22 -4.09
N SER A 82 -12.20 -9.99 -4.48
CA SER A 82 -11.62 -8.65 -4.48
C SER A 82 -12.15 -7.80 -5.63
N LEU A 83 -12.18 -6.48 -5.44
CA LEU A 83 -12.36 -5.52 -6.52
C LEU A 83 -11.01 -5.25 -7.15
N ILE A 84 -10.90 -5.47 -8.47
CA ILE A 84 -9.72 -5.12 -9.26
C ILE A 84 -10.05 -3.87 -10.06
N VAL A 85 -9.20 -2.87 -9.94
CA VAL A 85 -9.28 -1.60 -10.68
C VAL A 85 -8.04 -1.49 -11.57
N ILE A 86 -8.25 -1.26 -12.86
CA ILE A 86 -7.17 -1.09 -13.84
C ILE A 86 -7.31 0.30 -14.45
N GLN A 87 -6.25 1.08 -14.43
CA GLN A 87 -6.22 2.43 -14.97
C GLN A 87 -5.08 2.58 -15.97
N SER A 88 -5.37 3.23 -17.09
CA SER A 88 -4.40 3.55 -18.13
C SER A 88 -4.69 4.92 -18.77
N PRO A 89 -3.81 5.43 -19.67
CA PRO A 89 -4.05 6.69 -20.36
C PRO A 89 -5.33 6.77 -21.19
N ILE A 90 -5.90 5.61 -21.60
CA ILE A 90 -7.05 5.59 -22.52
C ILE A 90 -8.27 4.85 -22.00
N LYS A 91 -8.13 4.08 -20.92
CA LYS A 91 -9.25 3.32 -20.34
C LYS A 91 -9.04 3.06 -18.86
N ASP A 92 -10.12 3.24 -18.10
CA ASP A 92 -10.24 2.71 -16.75
C ASP A 92 -11.25 1.58 -16.76
N ASP A 93 -10.99 0.54 -15.97
CA ASP A 93 -11.89 -0.60 -15.82
C ASP A 93 -11.91 -1.05 -14.35
N ALA A 94 -13.06 -1.58 -13.90
CA ALA A 94 -13.19 -2.10 -12.56
C ALA A 94 -14.12 -3.31 -12.58
N PHE A 95 -13.67 -4.43 -12.00
CA PHE A 95 -14.45 -5.65 -11.94
C PHE A 95 -14.19 -6.42 -10.65
N LYS A 96 -15.17 -7.22 -10.25
CA LYS A 96 -15.05 -8.13 -9.13
C LYS A 96 -14.39 -9.43 -9.59
N ASN A 97 -13.31 -9.82 -8.93
CA ASN A 97 -12.62 -11.07 -9.17
C ASN A 97 -13.34 -12.21 -8.44
N ASN A 98 -13.88 -13.17 -9.17
CA ASN A 98 -14.63 -14.29 -8.60
C ASN A 98 -13.78 -15.56 -8.38
N LYS A 99 -12.51 -15.53 -8.79
CA LYS A 99 -11.53 -16.60 -8.66
C LYS A 99 -10.17 -16.00 -8.31
N GLU A 100 -9.25 -16.84 -7.85
CA GLU A 100 -7.89 -16.39 -7.58
C GLU A 100 -7.16 -15.87 -8.84
N ASP A 101 -7.34 -16.59 -9.97
CA ASP A 101 -6.75 -16.17 -11.24
C ASP A 101 -7.70 -15.25 -12.01
N PHE A 102 -7.17 -14.15 -12.53
CA PHE A 102 -7.90 -13.25 -13.42
C PHE A 102 -7.19 -13.07 -14.76
N SER A 103 -7.96 -12.78 -15.80
CA SER A 103 -7.47 -12.50 -17.15
C SER A 103 -8.41 -11.51 -17.81
N ILE A 104 -7.87 -10.41 -18.33
CA ILE A 104 -8.63 -9.36 -19.00
C ILE A 104 -7.87 -8.81 -20.20
N ASP A 105 -8.57 -8.57 -21.32
CA ASP A 105 -8.01 -7.88 -22.47
C ASP A 105 -8.14 -6.37 -22.29
N PHE A 106 -7.03 -5.67 -22.47
CA PHE A 106 -6.94 -4.24 -22.20
C PHE A 106 -6.38 -3.49 -23.41
N PRO A 107 -7.03 -2.40 -23.85
CA PRO A 107 -6.58 -1.62 -25.00
C PRO A 107 -5.33 -0.81 -24.70
N LEU A 108 -4.54 -0.53 -25.72
CA LEU A 108 -3.30 0.24 -25.65
C LEU A 108 -3.34 1.44 -26.57
N ALA A 109 -2.86 2.59 -26.08
CA ALA A 109 -2.51 3.73 -26.90
C ALA A 109 -1.20 3.46 -27.64
N LEU A 110 -0.98 4.14 -28.77
CA LEU A 110 0.30 4.12 -29.46
C LEU A 110 1.39 4.73 -28.56
N GLY A 111 2.52 4.07 -28.47
CA GLY A 111 3.65 4.46 -27.61
C GLY A 111 3.61 3.82 -26.22
N GLU A 112 4.03 4.55 -25.21
CA GLU A 112 4.10 4.09 -23.82
C GLU A 112 2.71 4.07 -23.16
N ASN A 113 2.37 2.94 -22.55
CA ASN A 113 1.20 2.79 -21.70
C ASN A 113 1.65 2.45 -20.28
N VAL A 114 1.37 3.33 -19.34
CA VAL A 114 1.54 3.08 -17.90
C VAL A 114 0.21 2.58 -17.37
N ILE A 115 0.17 1.33 -16.94
CA ILE A 115 -1.05 0.66 -16.48
C ILE A 115 -0.93 0.43 -14.98
N ASN A 116 -1.81 1.05 -14.20
CA ASN A 116 -1.91 0.87 -12.76
C ASN A 116 -2.99 -0.16 -12.45
N ILE A 117 -2.68 -1.15 -11.66
CA ILE A 117 -3.60 -2.21 -11.27
C ILE A 117 -3.66 -2.25 -9.76
N ALA A 118 -4.83 -1.91 -9.19
CA ALA A 118 -5.09 -1.93 -7.77
C ALA A 118 -6.07 -3.05 -7.41
N VAL A 119 -5.79 -3.77 -6.34
CA VAL A 119 -6.64 -4.84 -5.80
C VAL A 119 -7.11 -4.45 -4.41
N TYR A 120 -8.42 -4.42 -4.23
CA TYR A 120 -9.09 -4.14 -2.95
C TYR A 120 -9.74 -5.43 -2.45
N PRO A 121 -9.12 -6.13 -1.48
CA PRO A 121 -9.67 -7.35 -0.93
C PRO A 121 -11.03 -7.11 -0.26
N GLN A 122 -11.94 -8.08 -0.34
CA GLN A 122 -13.21 -8.00 0.38
C GLN A 122 -13.00 -8.10 1.90
N ASN A 123 -11.96 -8.82 2.34
CA ASN A 123 -11.62 -8.94 3.74
C ASN A 123 -10.93 -7.66 4.23
N SER A 124 -11.56 -6.92 5.15
CA SER A 124 -11.05 -5.68 5.73
C SER A 124 -9.75 -5.82 6.53
N GLN A 125 -9.32 -7.04 6.84
CA GLN A 125 -8.04 -7.31 7.50
C GLN A 125 -6.87 -7.30 6.52
N LEU A 126 -7.14 -7.39 5.20
CA LEU A 126 -6.13 -7.32 4.15
C LEU A 126 -6.02 -5.90 3.61
N THR A 127 -4.80 -5.47 3.36
CA THR A 127 -4.52 -4.15 2.79
C THR A 127 -4.68 -4.18 1.27
N ALA A 128 -5.19 -3.09 0.68
CA ALA A 128 -5.16 -2.89 -0.76
C ALA A 128 -3.72 -2.95 -1.28
N GLN A 129 -3.54 -3.57 -2.44
CA GLN A 129 -2.24 -3.71 -3.10
C GLN A 129 -2.31 -3.09 -4.49
N GLU A 130 -1.23 -2.46 -4.91
CA GLU A 130 -1.13 -1.80 -6.20
C GLU A 130 0.15 -2.24 -6.93
N LYS A 131 0.05 -2.35 -8.25
CA LYS A 131 1.18 -2.63 -9.12
C LYS A 131 1.07 -1.84 -10.41
N THR A 132 2.16 -1.21 -10.81
CA THR A 132 2.28 -0.50 -12.09
C THR A 132 3.10 -1.35 -13.05
N ILE A 133 2.65 -1.44 -14.30
CA ILE A 133 3.38 -2.06 -15.42
C ILE A 133 3.43 -1.08 -16.60
N LYS A 134 4.52 -1.12 -17.36
CA LYS A 134 4.70 -0.36 -18.60
C LYS A 134 4.63 -1.31 -19.79
N VAL A 135 3.88 -0.91 -20.80
CA VAL A 135 3.76 -1.64 -22.07
C VAL A 135 3.92 -0.66 -23.21
N TYR A 136 4.69 -1.04 -24.22
CA TYR A 136 4.95 -0.21 -25.40
C TYR A 136 4.25 -0.80 -26.61
N PHE A 137 3.29 -0.08 -27.16
CA PHE A 137 2.66 -0.41 -28.44
C PHE A 137 3.28 0.43 -29.55
N LEU A 138 3.98 -0.21 -30.49
CA LEU A 138 4.73 0.50 -31.54
C LEU A 138 3.92 0.73 -32.84
N GLY A 139 2.69 0.18 -32.90
CA GLY A 139 1.93 0.17 -34.16
C GLY A 139 2.45 -0.89 -35.16
N GLN A 140 1.77 -1.01 -36.27
CA GLN A 140 2.24 -1.72 -37.48
C GLN A 140 2.71 -0.73 -38.49
#